data_c27be3e43fc5cbbf93d064373dfdfe45
#
_entry.id   c27be3e43fc5cbbf93d064373dfdfe45
#
_cell.length_a   1.000
_cell.length_b   1.000
_cell.length_c   1.000
_cell.angle_alpha   90.00
_cell.angle_beta   90.00
_cell.angle_gamma   90.00
#
_symmetry.space_group_name_H-M   'P 1'
#
loop_
_entity.id
_entity.type
_entity.pdbx_description
1 polymer ?
#
loop_
_entity_poly.entity_id
_entity_poly.type
_entity_poly.pdbx_seq_one_letter_code
_entity_poly.pdbx_strand_id
1 'polypeptide(L)'
;FLIPVILMGAYFAYRQMAPFGPSSLLTVDLGQQYVDFFAYFRNIILHHPSALFYSFSKGLGGVMLGTNAYYLFSPLNLILLFFPGKWLTSGIMVLTLVRYGLAGLTFAWLLLRTRLQNGFRIWAFSTAYALNGWMIANQLNMIWLDAMIILPLIIWGLLKLIHDGRLGTYIAW
;
A
#
# COMPACT_ATOMS: atom_id res chain seq x y z
N PHE A 1 0.09 0.80 -14.27
CA PHE A 1 -0.23 -0.17 -13.23
C PHE A 1 0.49 -1.51 -13.46
N LEU A 2 0.26 -2.20 -14.56
CA LEU A 2 0.71 -3.58 -14.75
C LEU A 2 2.23 -3.77 -14.78
N ILE A 3 2.98 -2.84 -15.35
CA ILE A 3 4.44 -3.01 -15.53
C ILE A 3 5.15 -3.14 -14.17
N PRO A 4 4.98 -2.24 -13.19
CA PRO A 4 5.58 -2.42 -11.86
C PRO A 4 5.14 -3.73 -11.18
N VAL A 5 3.86 -4.11 -11.33
CA VAL A 5 3.32 -5.35 -10.76
C VAL A 5 4.01 -6.58 -11.36
N ILE A 6 4.15 -6.63 -12.68
CA ILE A 6 4.78 -7.76 -13.37
C ILE A 6 6.27 -7.84 -13.00
N LEU A 7 6.99 -6.74 -13.00
CA LEU A 7 8.41 -6.71 -12.66
C LEU A 7 8.67 -7.15 -11.21
N MET A 8 7.93 -6.60 -10.26
CA MET A 8 8.07 -7.02 -8.85
C MET A 8 7.55 -8.43 -8.60
N GLY A 9 6.45 -8.83 -9.26
CA GLY A 9 5.95 -10.20 -9.18
C GLY A 9 6.96 -11.21 -9.73
N ALA A 10 7.60 -10.92 -10.86
CA ALA A 10 8.67 -11.75 -11.40
C ALA A 10 9.88 -11.83 -10.47
N TYR A 11 10.27 -10.70 -9.85
CA TYR A 11 11.33 -10.67 -8.84
C TYR A 11 10.98 -11.52 -7.62
N PHE A 12 9.77 -11.41 -7.08
CA PHE A 12 9.33 -12.23 -5.95
C PHE A 12 9.26 -13.71 -6.29
N ALA A 13 8.82 -14.05 -7.51
CA ALA A 13 8.84 -15.43 -7.99
C ALA A 13 10.28 -15.98 -8.13
N TYR A 14 11.19 -15.18 -8.70
CA TYR A 14 12.62 -15.52 -8.78
C TYR A 14 13.24 -15.74 -7.39
N ARG A 15 12.87 -14.93 -6.40
CA ARG A 15 13.30 -15.07 -5.00
C ARG A 15 12.57 -16.17 -4.25
N GLN A 16 11.72 -16.94 -4.91
CA GLN A 16 10.91 -18.01 -4.31
C GLN A 16 10.12 -17.54 -3.08
N MET A 17 9.58 -16.33 -3.14
CA MET A 17 8.74 -15.80 -2.06
C MET A 17 7.31 -16.36 -2.15
N ALA A 18 6.69 -16.61 -1.00
CA ALA A 18 5.32 -17.13 -0.96
C ALA A 18 4.35 -16.24 -1.76
N PRO A 19 3.48 -16.77 -2.63
CA PRO A 19 3.12 -18.19 -2.78
C PRO A 19 4.05 -19.00 -3.72
N PHE A 20 5.09 -18.43 -4.30
CA PHE A 20 5.93 -19.06 -5.33
C PHE A 20 6.99 -20.01 -4.73
N GLY A 21 7.24 -19.95 -3.42
CA GLY A 21 8.22 -20.78 -2.76
C GLY A 21 8.23 -20.60 -1.23
N PRO A 22 9.27 -21.13 -0.55
CA PRO A 22 9.31 -21.16 0.92
C PRO A 22 9.73 -19.84 1.57
N SER A 23 10.29 -18.90 0.82
CA SER A 23 10.71 -17.60 1.35
C SER A 23 9.51 -16.69 1.59
N SER A 24 9.68 -15.64 2.39
CA SER A 24 8.60 -14.71 2.73
C SER A 24 9.06 -13.25 2.68
N LEU A 25 8.11 -12.34 2.41
CA LEU A 25 8.28 -10.90 2.59
C LEU A 25 8.28 -10.49 4.08
N LEU A 26 7.87 -11.40 4.98
CA LEU A 26 7.72 -11.13 6.41
C LEU A 26 9.08 -10.98 7.08
N THR A 27 9.71 -9.84 6.90
CA THR A 27 10.98 -9.48 7.52
C THR A 27 10.82 -8.23 8.37
N VAL A 28 11.65 -8.08 9.40
CA VAL A 28 11.66 -6.94 10.32
C VAL A 28 10.22 -6.56 10.75
N ASP A 29 9.81 -5.33 10.59
CA ASP A 29 8.51 -4.83 11.05
C ASP A 29 7.32 -5.55 10.40
N LEU A 30 7.44 -5.94 9.13
CA LEU A 30 6.38 -6.66 8.44
C LEU A 30 6.12 -8.04 9.07
N GLY A 31 7.17 -8.73 9.52
CA GLY A 31 7.07 -10.03 10.18
C GLY A 31 6.85 -9.96 11.68
N GLN A 32 7.33 -8.89 12.34
CA GLN A 32 7.25 -8.77 13.80
C GLN A 32 6.00 -8.03 14.30
N GLN A 33 5.40 -7.19 13.45
CA GLN A 33 4.27 -6.33 13.85
C GLN A 33 3.10 -6.42 12.86
N TYR A 34 3.33 -6.10 11.57
CA TYR A 34 2.24 -5.95 10.62
C TYR A 34 1.44 -7.24 10.40
N VAL A 35 2.09 -8.40 10.35
CA VAL A 35 1.40 -9.68 10.10
C VAL A 35 0.36 -9.96 11.19
N ASP A 36 0.70 -9.72 12.44
CA ASP A 36 -0.20 -9.93 13.58
C ASP A 36 -1.35 -8.91 13.57
N PHE A 37 -1.06 -7.65 13.26
CA PHE A 37 -2.09 -6.63 13.12
C PHE A 37 -3.02 -6.90 11.94
N PHE A 38 -2.53 -7.42 10.83
CA PHE A 38 -3.36 -7.82 9.69
C PHE A 38 -4.24 -9.04 10.02
N ALA A 39 -3.70 -10.03 10.73
CA ALA A 39 -4.48 -11.16 11.22
C ALA A 39 -5.57 -10.68 12.20
N TYR A 40 -5.23 -9.79 13.13
CA TYR A 40 -6.17 -9.15 14.02
C TYR A 40 -7.23 -8.36 13.27
N PHE A 41 -6.85 -7.49 12.34
CA PHE A 41 -7.77 -6.69 11.52
C PHE A 41 -8.80 -7.56 10.81
N ARG A 42 -8.32 -8.61 10.14
CA ARG A 42 -9.21 -9.57 9.47
C ARG A 42 -10.20 -10.19 10.45
N ASN A 43 -9.72 -10.62 11.63
CA ASN A 43 -10.58 -11.25 12.63
C ASN A 43 -11.65 -10.29 13.17
N ILE A 44 -11.27 -9.04 13.51
CA ILE A 44 -12.23 -8.08 14.07
C ILE A 44 -13.27 -7.64 13.03
N ILE A 45 -12.88 -7.40 11.78
CA ILE A 45 -13.83 -6.98 10.74
C ILE A 45 -14.84 -8.09 10.46
N LEU A 46 -14.43 -9.36 10.45
CA LEU A 46 -15.30 -10.47 10.09
C LEU A 46 -16.13 -10.98 11.28
N HIS A 47 -15.63 -10.88 12.52
CA HIS A 47 -16.25 -11.60 13.65
C HIS A 47 -16.52 -10.71 14.87
N HIS A 48 -15.71 -9.66 15.12
CA HIS A 48 -15.77 -8.87 16.35
C HIS A 48 -15.58 -7.37 16.12
N PRO A 49 -16.45 -6.69 15.34
CA PRO A 49 -16.24 -5.29 14.93
C PRO A 49 -16.15 -4.30 16.11
N SER A 50 -16.71 -4.61 17.27
CA SER A 50 -16.56 -3.80 18.49
C SER A 50 -15.12 -3.69 18.97
N ALA A 51 -14.27 -4.70 18.72
CA ALA A 51 -12.86 -4.69 19.06
C ALA A 51 -12.02 -3.71 18.20
N LEU A 52 -12.62 -3.04 17.22
CA LEU A 52 -11.99 -1.98 16.45
C LEU A 52 -11.60 -0.78 17.34
N PHE A 53 -12.36 -0.49 18.37
CA PHE A 53 -12.14 0.68 19.25
C PHE A 53 -11.37 0.32 20.51
N TYR A 54 -11.66 -0.84 21.10
CA TYR A 54 -11.03 -1.30 22.33
C TYR A 54 -10.83 -2.81 22.27
N SER A 55 -9.65 -3.29 22.71
CA SER A 55 -9.35 -4.71 22.69
C SER A 55 -8.57 -5.15 23.92
N PHE A 56 -8.96 -6.27 24.49
CA PHE A 56 -8.21 -6.96 25.54
C PHE A 56 -6.98 -7.71 25.00
N SER A 57 -6.86 -7.90 23.68
CA SER A 57 -5.66 -8.46 23.05
C SER A 57 -4.45 -7.50 23.09
N LYS A 58 -4.66 -6.24 23.45
CA LYS A 58 -3.59 -5.26 23.64
C LYS A 58 -3.18 -5.19 25.12
N GLY A 59 -2.25 -6.04 25.52
CA GLY A 59 -1.81 -6.14 26.90
C GLY A 59 -2.97 -6.54 27.85
N LEU A 60 -3.24 -5.71 28.87
CA LEU A 60 -4.38 -5.88 29.78
C LEU A 60 -5.67 -5.22 29.31
N GLY A 61 -5.70 -4.77 28.08
CA GLY A 61 -6.77 -4.00 27.46
C GLY A 61 -6.35 -2.58 27.12
N GLY A 62 -6.79 -2.09 25.95
CA GLY A 62 -6.42 -0.75 25.53
C GLY A 62 -7.19 -0.25 24.30
N VAL A 63 -7.17 1.07 24.13
CA VAL A 63 -7.74 1.74 22.96
C VAL A 63 -6.93 1.36 21.71
N MET A 64 -7.63 0.90 20.71
CA MET A 64 -7.03 0.43 19.44
C MET A 64 -6.93 1.53 18.37
N LEU A 65 -7.55 2.69 18.58
CA LEU A 65 -7.66 3.73 17.54
C LEU A 65 -6.29 4.15 16.98
N GLY A 66 -5.30 4.41 17.83
CA GLY A 66 -3.96 4.79 17.40
C GLY A 66 -3.25 3.66 16.61
N THR A 67 -3.37 2.41 17.08
CA THR A 67 -2.82 1.24 16.39
C THR A 67 -3.48 1.05 15.03
N ASN A 68 -4.81 1.15 14.98
CA ASN A 68 -5.57 1.01 13.76
C ASN A 68 -5.26 2.14 12.77
N ALA A 69 -5.16 3.38 13.23
CA ALA A 69 -4.83 4.52 12.39
C ALA A 69 -3.44 4.37 11.75
N TYR A 70 -2.46 3.87 12.50
CA TYR A 70 -1.10 3.71 11.98
C TYR A 70 -0.94 2.47 11.11
N TYR A 71 -1.54 1.32 11.46
CA TYR A 71 -1.26 0.06 10.76
C TYR A 71 -2.39 -0.40 9.83
N LEU A 72 -3.65 -0.08 10.11
CA LEU A 72 -4.80 -0.80 9.57
C LEU A 72 -5.77 0.03 8.74
N PHE A 73 -5.84 1.35 8.91
CA PHE A 73 -6.86 2.17 8.25
C PHE A 73 -6.59 2.48 6.77
N SER A 74 -5.58 1.89 6.16
CA SER A 74 -5.49 1.89 4.71
C SER A 74 -6.66 1.13 4.10
N PRO A 75 -7.44 1.72 3.17
CA PRO A 75 -8.53 1.02 2.50
C PRO A 75 -8.05 -0.19 1.70
N LEU A 76 -6.78 -0.20 1.29
CA LEU A 76 -6.19 -1.33 0.58
C LEU A 76 -6.09 -2.58 1.47
N ASN A 77 -6.03 -2.43 2.78
CA ASN A 77 -5.99 -3.56 3.71
C ASN A 77 -7.26 -4.42 3.67
N LEU A 78 -8.38 -3.90 3.14
CA LEU A 78 -9.59 -4.69 2.89
C LEU A 78 -9.35 -5.87 1.95
N ILE A 79 -8.33 -5.80 1.10
CA ILE A 79 -7.91 -6.93 0.25
C ILE A 79 -7.58 -8.17 1.09
N LEU A 80 -7.04 -7.98 2.30
CA LEU A 80 -6.66 -9.08 3.18
C LEU A 80 -7.86 -9.88 3.72
N LEU A 81 -9.07 -9.34 3.68
CA LEU A 81 -10.29 -10.06 4.09
C LEU A 81 -10.53 -11.29 3.21
N PHE A 82 -10.08 -11.26 1.95
CA PHE A 82 -10.21 -12.38 1.01
C PHE A 82 -9.16 -13.49 1.23
N PHE A 83 -8.16 -13.25 2.10
CA PHE A 83 -7.08 -14.22 2.37
C PHE A 83 -7.22 -14.80 3.78
N PRO A 84 -7.70 -16.05 3.94
CA PRO A 84 -7.76 -16.71 5.25
C PRO A 84 -6.35 -16.90 5.85
N GLY A 85 -6.28 -17.16 7.17
CA GLY A 85 -5.03 -17.13 7.96
C GLY A 85 -3.85 -17.85 7.32
N LYS A 86 -4.06 -19.05 6.78
CA LYS A 86 -3.01 -19.83 6.09
C LYS A 86 -2.49 -19.17 4.80
N TRP A 87 -3.26 -18.26 4.19
CA TRP A 87 -2.92 -17.54 2.97
C TRP A 87 -2.59 -16.07 3.21
N LEU A 88 -2.52 -15.65 4.46
CA LEU A 88 -2.30 -14.23 4.81
C LEU A 88 -0.99 -13.70 4.22
N THR A 89 0.09 -14.48 4.25
CA THR A 89 1.39 -14.11 3.65
C THR A 89 1.26 -13.84 2.15
N SER A 90 0.49 -14.69 1.45
CA SER A 90 0.22 -14.48 0.02
C SER A 90 -0.64 -13.22 -0.20
N GLY A 91 -1.60 -12.96 0.70
CA GLY A 91 -2.40 -11.74 0.69
C GLY A 91 -1.54 -10.49 0.88
N ILE A 92 -0.56 -10.53 1.77
CA ILE A 92 0.40 -9.43 1.99
C ILE A 92 1.24 -9.20 0.73
N MET A 93 1.68 -10.24 0.04
CA MET A 93 2.36 -10.09 -1.25
C MET A 93 1.46 -9.43 -2.29
N VAL A 94 0.23 -9.89 -2.45
CA VAL A 94 -0.73 -9.28 -3.39
C VAL A 94 -0.95 -7.81 -3.04
N LEU A 95 -1.13 -7.50 -1.77
CA LEU A 95 -1.29 -6.14 -1.27
C LEU A 95 -0.08 -5.25 -1.58
N THR A 96 1.13 -5.79 -1.44
CA THR A 96 2.39 -5.10 -1.80
C THR A 96 2.44 -4.82 -3.31
N LEU A 97 2.14 -5.82 -4.14
CA LEU A 97 2.11 -5.67 -5.60
C LEU A 97 1.07 -4.63 -6.06
N VAL A 98 -0.11 -4.62 -5.44
CA VAL A 98 -1.14 -3.61 -5.71
C VAL A 98 -0.62 -2.21 -5.40
N ARG A 99 0.09 -2.01 -4.29
CA ARG A 99 0.70 -0.71 -3.95
C ARG A 99 1.72 -0.25 -4.97
N TYR A 100 2.61 -1.12 -5.43
CA TYR A 100 3.53 -0.80 -6.53
C TYR A 100 2.78 -0.39 -7.80
N GLY A 101 1.75 -1.14 -8.14
CA GLY A 101 0.92 -0.84 -9.32
C GLY A 101 0.21 0.51 -9.20
N LEU A 102 -0.39 0.80 -8.05
CA LEU A 102 -1.10 2.06 -7.80
C LEU A 102 -0.16 3.26 -7.76
N ALA A 103 1.02 3.15 -7.16
CA ALA A 103 2.03 4.22 -7.18
C ALA A 103 2.43 4.57 -8.62
N GLY A 104 2.68 3.55 -9.46
CA GLY A 104 2.94 3.77 -10.88
C GLY A 104 1.76 4.37 -11.65
N LEU A 105 0.53 3.96 -11.30
CA LEU A 105 -0.69 4.47 -11.94
C LEU A 105 -0.93 5.95 -11.62
N THR A 106 -0.84 6.33 -10.35
CA THR A 106 -1.08 7.72 -9.92
C THR A 106 -0.01 8.65 -10.46
N PHE A 107 1.24 8.22 -10.53
CA PHE A 107 2.31 9.00 -11.14
C PHE A 107 2.14 9.12 -12.66
N ALA A 108 1.76 8.06 -13.37
CA ALA A 108 1.43 8.12 -14.80
C ALA A 108 0.29 9.11 -15.05
N TRP A 109 -0.73 9.08 -14.20
CA TRP A 109 -1.85 10.01 -14.28
C TRP A 109 -1.40 11.47 -14.07
N LEU A 110 -0.50 11.75 -13.10
CA LEU A 110 0.09 13.08 -12.90
C LEU A 110 0.82 13.56 -14.16
N LEU A 111 1.68 12.72 -14.76
CA LEU A 111 2.43 13.07 -15.99
C LEU A 111 1.49 13.40 -17.14
N LEU A 112 0.41 12.67 -17.32
CA LEU A 112 -0.61 12.94 -18.33
C LEU A 112 -1.33 14.26 -18.09
N ARG A 113 -1.73 14.52 -16.83
CA ARG A 113 -2.46 15.74 -16.45
C ARG A 113 -1.63 17.01 -16.56
N THR A 114 -0.37 16.92 -16.27
CA THR A 114 0.59 18.03 -16.35
C THR A 114 1.16 18.20 -17.76
N ARG A 115 0.91 17.28 -18.69
CA ARG A 115 1.48 17.22 -20.02
C ARG A 115 3.02 17.23 -20.04
N LEU A 116 3.65 16.88 -18.93
CA LEU A 116 5.11 16.82 -18.81
C LEU A 116 5.71 15.73 -19.70
N GLN A 117 4.98 14.64 -19.91
CA GLN A 117 5.39 13.52 -20.73
C GLN A 117 4.22 12.93 -21.51
N ASN A 118 4.53 12.22 -22.58
CA ASN A 118 3.57 11.50 -23.41
C ASN A 118 4.17 10.20 -23.96
N GLY A 119 3.32 9.35 -24.54
CA GLY A 119 3.72 8.11 -25.17
C GLY A 119 4.47 7.15 -24.23
N PHE A 120 5.48 6.47 -24.77
CA PHE A 120 6.26 5.45 -24.06
C PHE A 120 6.97 5.99 -22.80
N ARG A 121 7.36 7.24 -22.79
CA ARG A 121 8.06 7.87 -21.65
C ARG A 121 7.24 7.81 -20.36
N ILE A 122 5.91 7.91 -20.46
CA ILE A 122 5.03 7.78 -19.27
C ILE A 122 5.22 6.42 -18.60
N TRP A 123 5.31 5.35 -19.38
CA TRP A 123 5.51 4.01 -18.83
C TRP A 123 6.87 3.88 -18.15
N ALA A 124 7.93 4.40 -18.78
CA ALA A 124 9.26 4.37 -18.22
C ALA A 124 9.34 5.14 -16.89
N PHE A 125 8.89 6.39 -16.86
CA PHE A 125 8.95 7.24 -15.67
C PHE A 125 8.02 6.75 -14.54
N SER A 126 6.81 6.29 -14.86
CA SER A 126 5.90 5.77 -13.85
C SER A 126 6.37 4.45 -13.25
N THR A 127 7.04 3.62 -14.04
CA THR A 127 7.68 2.40 -13.53
C THR A 127 8.88 2.73 -12.66
N ALA A 128 9.74 3.67 -13.08
CA ALA A 128 10.88 4.14 -12.29
C ALA A 128 10.41 4.77 -10.95
N TYR A 129 9.31 5.53 -10.97
CA TYR A 129 8.71 6.07 -9.74
C TYR A 129 8.24 4.96 -8.80
N ALA A 130 7.50 3.97 -9.32
CA ALA A 130 6.98 2.88 -8.49
C ALA A 130 8.10 1.97 -7.95
N LEU A 131 9.18 1.76 -8.72
CA LEU A 131 10.28 0.86 -8.36
C LEU A 131 11.53 1.62 -7.86
N ASN A 132 11.35 2.83 -7.33
CA ASN A 132 12.48 3.58 -6.77
C ASN A 132 13.03 2.91 -5.50
N GLY A 133 14.28 3.25 -5.15
CA GLY A 133 14.98 2.66 -4.01
C GLY A 133 14.26 2.86 -2.67
N TRP A 134 13.53 3.99 -2.50
CA TRP A 134 12.77 4.24 -1.29
C TRP A 134 11.58 3.26 -1.13
N MET A 135 10.81 3.05 -2.21
CA MET A 135 9.70 2.09 -2.23
C MET A 135 10.18 0.66 -1.89
N ILE A 136 11.31 0.26 -2.48
CA ILE A 136 11.89 -1.07 -2.26
C ILE A 136 12.41 -1.21 -0.82
N ALA A 137 13.13 -0.21 -0.33
CA ALA A 137 13.68 -0.24 1.03
C ALA A 137 12.60 -0.23 2.11
N ASN A 138 11.49 0.48 1.87
CA ASN A 138 10.40 0.64 2.84
C ASN A 138 9.21 -0.29 2.60
N GLN A 139 9.31 -1.29 1.74
CA GLN A 139 8.20 -2.21 1.45
C GLN A 139 7.73 -3.02 2.69
N LEU A 140 8.54 -3.09 3.73
CA LEU A 140 8.18 -3.73 4.99
C LEU A 140 7.32 -2.82 5.90
N ASN A 141 7.24 -1.52 5.60
CA ASN A 141 6.37 -0.55 6.27
C ASN A 141 5.19 -0.20 5.36
N MET A 142 4.18 -1.05 5.34
CA MET A 142 3.10 -1.04 4.35
C MET A 142 2.37 0.31 4.21
N ILE A 143 2.12 1.01 5.32
CA ILE A 143 1.43 2.31 5.30
C ILE A 143 2.26 3.40 4.59
N TRP A 144 3.59 3.29 4.63
CA TRP A 144 4.44 4.28 3.98
C TRP A 144 4.35 4.20 2.46
N LEU A 145 4.07 3.02 1.91
CA LEU A 145 3.85 2.85 0.47
C LEU A 145 2.57 3.58 0.00
N ASP A 146 1.56 3.69 0.86
CA ASP A 146 0.34 4.44 0.55
C ASP A 146 0.64 5.93 0.33
N ALA A 147 1.60 6.50 1.07
CA ALA A 147 2.05 7.88 0.84
C ALA A 147 2.56 8.10 -0.59
N MET A 148 3.27 7.12 -1.15
CA MET A 148 3.75 7.19 -2.54
C MET A 148 2.62 7.07 -3.57
N ILE A 149 1.51 6.43 -3.23
CA ILE A 149 0.31 6.40 -4.07
C ILE A 149 -0.38 7.77 -4.08
N ILE A 150 -0.46 8.42 -2.91
CA ILE A 150 -1.19 9.66 -2.72
C ILE A 150 -0.36 10.88 -3.16
N LEU A 151 0.97 10.85 -3.04
CA LEU A 151 1.85 11.98 -3.36
C LEU A 151 1.62 12.60 -4.76
N PRO A 152 1.50 11.84 -5.86
CA PRO A 152 1.19 12.41 -7.16
C PRO A 152 -0.16 13.13 -7.22
N LEU A 153 -1.15 12.66 -6.46
CA LEU A 153 -2.47 13.27 -6.38
C LEU A 153 -2.44 14.59 -5.62
N ILE A 154 -1.69 14.64 -4.51
CA ILE A 154 -1.45 15.88 -3.74
C ILE A 154 -0.73 16.92 -4.61
N ILE A 155 0.30 16.51 -5.35
CA ILE A 155 1.02 17.40 -6.27
C ILE A 155 0.07 17.98 -7.32
N TRP A 156 -0.80 17.16 -7.91
CA TRP A 156 -1.80 17.64 -8.83
C TRP A 156 -2.78 18.63 -8.18
N GLY A 157 -3.27 18.31 -6.98
CA GLY A 157 -4.14 19.21 -6.20
C GLY A 157 -3.49 20.56 -5.94
N LEU A 158 -2.19 20.55 -5.57
CA LEU A 158 -1.42 21.76 -5.33
C LEU A 158 -1.24 22.60 -6.62
N LEU A 159 -0.93 21.95 -7.75
CA LEU A 159 -0.85 22.63 -9.05
C LEU A 159 -2.18 23.28 -9.43
N LYS A 160 -3.30 22.59 -9.18
CA LYS A 160 -4.65 23.15 -9.40
C LYS A 160 -4.97 24.31 -8.48
N LEU A 161 -4.52 24.26 -7.24
CA LEU A 161 -4.67 25.37 -6.32
C LEU A 161 -3.90 26.61 -6.80
N ILE A 162 -2.64 26.43 -7.23
CA ILE A 162 -1.76 27.52 -7.69
C ILE A 162 -2.26 28.13 -9.00
N HIS A 163 -2.65 27.31 -9.97
CA HIS A 163 -3.02 27.81 -11.31
C HIS A 163 -4.48 28.25 -11.44
N ASP A 164 -5.40 27.54 -10.81
CA ASP A 164 -6.84 27.72 -10.99
C ASP A 164 -7.55 28.27 -9.77
N GLY A 165 -6.86 28.41 -8.62
CA GLY A 165 -7.47 28.78 -7.33
C GLY A 165 -8.43 27.71 -6.77
N ARG A 166 -8.38 26.47 -7.25
CA ARG A 166 -9.34 25.41 -6.90
C ARG A 166 -8.92 24.65 -5.63
N LEU A 167 -9.30 25.21 -4.48
CA LEU A 167 -9.04 24.61 -3.17
C LEU A 167 -9.66 23.21 -3.02
N GLY A 168 -10.86 22.98 -3.56
CA GLY A 168 -11.56 21.69 -3.44
C GLY A 168 -10.77 20.51 -4.01
N THR A 169 -10.02 20.70 -5.08
CA THR A 169 -9.17 19.63 -5.64
C THR A 169 -7.99 19.30 -4.71
N TYR A 170 -7.45 20.29 -4.01
CA TYR A 170 -6.36 20.08 -3.06
C TYR A 170 -6.83 19.40 -1.77
N ILE A 171 -8.03 19.73 -1.29
CA ILE A 171 -8.61 19.11 -0.08
C ILE A 171 -9.04 17.66 -0.32
N ALA A 172 -9.38 17.31 -1.56
CA ALA A 172 -9.88 15.97 -1.91
C ALA A 172 -8.81 14.87 -1.81
N TRP A 173 -7.53 15.23 -1.76
CA TRP A 173 -6.39 14.32 -1.67
C TRP A 173 -5.60 14.46 -0.37
#